data_64dd2eb7e87c1531d3703121d9fd8266
#
_entry.id   64dd2eb7e87c1531d3703121d9fd8266
#
_cell.length_a   1.000
_cell.length_b   1.000
_cell.length_c   1.000
_cell.angle_alpha   90.00
_cell.angle_beta   90.00
_cell.angle_gamma   90.00
#
_symmetry.space_group_name_H-M   'P 1'
#
loop_
_entity.id
_entity.type
_entity.pdbx_description
1 polymer ?
#
loop_
_entity_poly.entity_id
_entity_poly.type
_entity_poly.pdbx_seq_one_letter_code
_entity_poly.pdbx_strand_id
1 'polypeptide(L)'
;GDRQEITWSDGDRMSVLGLQEAFSNARIEKVEEIEIRVLGYPALVGLKILAWHERGEDKDLADIVHVLRNYEDDERVIEELYTEIQASKLEFEIAAPTLLGRDIQAIFQERTLEKIREILLRLIEQQNRYFPQFISKISDRDDWDEEFEQLVS
;
A
#
# COMPACT_ATOMS: atom_id res chain seq x y z
N GLY A 1 14.67 -11.54 -18.25
CA GLY A 1 14.15 -10.60 -17.33
C GLY A 1 14.81 -10.73 -15.97
N ASP A 2 15.38 -9.65 -15.50
CA ASP A 2 16.05 -9.61 -14.21
C ASP A 2 15.01 -9.81 -13.10
N ARG A 3 14.88 -11.04 -12.64
CA ARG A 3 14.21 -11.31 -11.38
C ARG A 3 15.18 -10.95 -10.27
N GLN A 4 14.90 -9.85 -9.60
CA GLN A 4 15.59 -9.51 -8.37
C GLN A 4 14.99 -10.36 -7.23
N GLU A 5 15.63 -11.48 -6.95
CA GLU A 5 15.23 -12.39 -5.88
C GLU A 5 16.40 -12.62 -4.92
N ILE A 6 16.13 -12.65 -3.64
CA ILE A 6 17.05 -13.13 -2.61
C ILE A 6 16.62 -14.54 -2.22
N THR A 7 17.55 -15.49 -2.30
CA THR A 7 17.31 -16.88 -1.85
C THR A 7 18.08 -17.08 -0.55
N TRP A 8 17.37 -17.51 0.49
CA TRP A 8 17.95 -17.87 1.77
C TRP A 8 18.46 -19.31 1.75
N SER A 9 19.32 -19.66 2.72
CA SER A 9 19.91 -20.99 2.83
C SER A 9 18.90 -22.11 3.09
N ASP A 10 17.71 -21.80 3.55
CA ASP A 10 16.59 -22.71 3.76
C ASP A 10 15.68 -22.91 2.53
N GLY A 11 16.02 -22.25 1.42
CA GLY A 11 15.27 -22.34 0.15
C GLY A 11 14.16 -21.30 0.02
N ASP A 12 13.93 -20.46 1.03
CA ASP A 12 12.97 -19.36 0.93
C ASP A 12 13.47 -18.31 -0.05
N ARG A 13 12.57 -17.85 -0.90
CA ARG A 13 12.82 -16.80 -1.88
C ARG A 13 12.00 -15.57 -1.55
N MET A 14 12.61 -14.42 -1.67
CA MET A 14 11.95 -13.13 -1.50
C MET A 14 12.28 -12.25 -2.70
N SER A 15 11.24 -11.75 -3.36
CA SER A 15 11.42 -10.68 -4.35
C SER A 15 11.90 -9.41 -3.65
N VAL A 16 12.88 -8.76 -4.26
CA VAL A 16 13.39 -7.46 -3.83
C VAL A 16 12.83 -6.31 -4.66
N LEU A 17 11.82 -6.60 -5.50
CA LEU A 17 11.15 -5.56 -6.28
C LEU A 17 10.58 -4.49 -5.34
N GLY A 18 10.89 -3.26 -5.62
CA GLY A 18 10.47 -2.11 -4.82
C GLY A 18 11.29 -1.83 -3.56
N LEU A 19 12.08 -2.78 -3.06
CA LEU A 19 12.86 -2.59 -1.82
C LEU A 19 13.84 -1.42 -1.93
N GLN A 20 14.58 -1.32 -3.03
CA GLN A 20 15.54 -0.23 -3.23
C GLN A 20 14.86 1.14 -3.27
N GLU A 21 13.72 1.22 -3.95
CA GLU A 21 12.92 2.45 -4.05
C GLU A 21 12.37 2.85 -2.67
N ALA A 22 11.81 1.88 -1.93
CA ALA A 22 11.33 2.10 -0.58
C ALA A 22 12.43 2.55 0.38
N PHE A 23 13.59 1.91 0.35
CA PHE A 23 14.72 2.30 1.18
C PHE A 23 15.30 3.66 0.81
N SER A 24 15.30 4.03 -0.46
CA SER A 24 15.75 5.36 -0.91
C SER A 24 14.86 6.49 -0.39
N ASN A 25 13.59 6.19 -0.14
CA ASN A 25 12.62 7.13 0.42
C ASN A 25 12.43 6.99 1.95
N ALA A 26 13.18 6.09 2.59
CA ALA A 26 13.12 5.90 4.03
C ALA A 26 13.71 7.09 4.78
N ARG A 27 13.06 7.48 5.87
CA ARG A 27 13.57 8.49 6.79
C ARG A 27 14.65 7.87 7.66
N ILE A 28 15.75 8.62 7.89
CA ILE A 28 16.79 8.20 8.82
C ILE A 28 16.45 8.76 10.20
N GLU A 29 16.29 7.88 11.16
CA GLU A 29 16.07 8.18 12.56
C GLU A 29 17.29 7.73 13.38
N LYS A 30 17.67 8.54 14.36
CA LYS A 30 18.73 8.19 15.30
C LYS A 30 18.10 7.78 16.63
N VAL A 31 18.34 6.52 17.01
CA VAL A 31 17.92 5.98 18.29
C VAL A 31 19.19 5.68 19.09
N GLU A 32 19.43 6.45 20.15
CA GLU A 32 20.69 6.46 20.88
C GLU A 32 21.87 6.75 19.94
N GLU A 33 22.79 5.81 19.75
CA GLU A 33 23.96 5.94 18.86
C GLU A 33 23.77 5.21 17.51
N ILE A 34 22.59 4.62 17.27
CA ILE A 34 22.31 3.81 16.08
C ILE A 34 21.41 4.59 15.10
N GLU A 35 21.84 4.67 13.84
CA GLU A 35 20.99 5.16 12.76
C GLU A 35 20.14 4.02 12.20
N ILE A 36 18.83 4.24 12.17
CA ILE A 36 17.86 3.31 11.60
C ILE A 36 17.12 3.97 10.43
N ARG A 37 16.74 3.15 9.46
CA ARG A 37 15.88 3.60 8.36
C ARG A 37 14.44 3.23 8.66
N VAL A 38 13.56 4.21 8.63
CA VAL A 38 12.14 4.04 8.91
C VAL A 38 11.35 4.27 7.61
N LEU A 39 10.64 3.25 7.18
CA LEU A 39 9.74 3.35 6.04
C LEU A 39 8.48 4.13 6.42
N GLY A 40 8.06 5.04 5.55
CA GLY A 40 6.73 5.64 5.66
C GLY A 40 5.63 4.65 5.25
N TYR A 41 4.41 4.94 5.60
CA TYR A 41 3.25 4.10 5.28
C TYR A 41 3.08 3.84 3.77
N PRO A 42 3.25 4.80 2.86
CA PRO A 42 3.12 4.53 1.43
C PRO A 42 4.12 3.48 0.92
N ALA A 43 5.39 3.59 1.34
CA ALA A 43 6.41 2.59 1.01
C ALA A 43 6.08 1.21 1.61
N LEU A 44 5.64 1.18 2.86
CA LEU A 44 5.23 -0.06 3.54
C LEU A 44 4.07 -0.73 2.80
N VAL A 45 3.03 0.01 2.46
CA VAL A 45 1.86 -0.54 1.74
C VAL A 45 2.26 -1.09 0.37
N GLY A 46 3.05 -0.36 -0.41
CA GLY A 46 3.55 -0.85 -1.70
C GLY A 46 4.30 -2.17 -1.56
N LEU A 47 5.23 -2.27 -0.60
CA LEU A 47 5.96 -3.52 -0.33
C LEU A 47 5.05 -4.64 0.17
N LYS A 48 4.04 -4.34 0.99
CA LYS A 48 3.08 -5.33 1.49
C LYS A 48 2.17 -5.88 0.40
N ILE A 49 1.77 -5.08 -0.56
CA ILE A 49 1.03 -5.53 -1.75
C ILE A 49 1.86 -6.53 -2.55
N LEU A 50 3.13 -6.22 -2.81
CA LEU A 50 4.05 -7.12 -3.51
C LEU A 50 4.30 -8.40 -2.72
N ALA A 51 4.53 -8.30 -1.42
CA ALA A 51 4.75 -9.45 -0.54
C ALA A 51 3.53 -10.36 -0.45
N TRP A 52 2.34 -9.78 -0.32
CA TRP A 52 1.10 -10.57 -0.31
C TRP A 52 0.89 -11.32 -1.62
N HIS A 53 1.17 -10.69 -2.75
CA HIS A 53 1.07 -11.35 -4.06
C HIS A 53 1.97 -12.60 -4.15
N GLU A 54 3.16 -12.55 -3.55
CA GLU A 54 4.12 -13.66 -3.57
C GLU A 54 3.78 -14.77 -2.56
N ARG A 55 3.45 -14.38 -1.34
CA ARG A 55 3.33 -15.29 -0.20
C ARG A 55 1.90 -15.66 0.15
N GLY A 56 0.95 -14.78 -0.15
CA GLY A 56 -0.44 -14.95 0.21
C GLY A 56 -0.70 -14.92 1.73
N GLU A 57 0.19 -14.31 2.52
CA GLU A 57 0.06 -14.28 3.96
C GLU A 57 -0.96 -13.23 4.43
N ASP A 58 -1.88 -13.67 5.29
CA ASP A 58 -2.94 -12.81 5.83
C ASP A 58 -2.43 -11.58 6.59
N LYS A 59 -1.25 -11.68 7.20
CA LYS A 59 -0.66 -10.55 7.92
C LYS A 59 -0.34 -9.38 7.00
N ASP A 60 0.05 -9.64 5.75
CA ASP A 60 0.34 -8.57 4.79
C ASP A 60 -0.94 -7.80 4.44
N LEU A 61 -2.07 -8.50 4.28
CA LEU A 61 -3.37 -7.88 4.11
C LEU A 61 -3.82 -7.09 5.35
N ALA A 62 -3.60 -7.66 6.53
CA ALA A 62 -3.95 -6.98 7.78
C ALA A 62 -3.19 -5.66 7.95
N ASP A 63 -1.90 -5.63 7.58
CA ASP A 63 -1.08 -4.42 7.62
C ASP A 63 -1.57 -3.38 6.61
N ILE A 64 -1.90 -3.79 5.38
CA ILE A 64 -2.46 -2.89 4.35
C ILE A 64 -3.76 -2.25 4.85
N VAL A 65 -4.65 -3.07 5.37
CA VAL A 65 -5.93 -2.63 5.93
C VAL A 65 -5.75 -1.65 7.08
N HIS A 66 -4.84 -1.96 7.99
CA HIS A 66 -4.55 -1.08 9.12
C HIS A 66 -4.09 0.30 8.65
N VAL A 67 -3.22 0.36 7.65
CA VAL A 67 -2.76 1.63 7.09
C VAL A 67 -3.90 2.36 6.38
N LEU A 68 -4.71 1.68 5.56
CA LEU A 68 -5.85 2.29 4.88
C LEU A 68 -6.81 3.00 5.84
N ARG A 69 -7.05 2.39 6.99
CA ARG A 69 -7.96 2.95 8.00
C ARG A 69 -7.38 4.09 8.81
N ASN A 70 -6.06 4.12 8.96
CA ASN A 70 -5.37 5.08 9.82
C ASN A 70 -4.48 6.06 9.03
N TYR A 71 -4.49 5.98 7.70
CA TYR A 71 -3.76 6.90 6.86
C TYR A 71 -4.53 8.20 6.73
N GLU A 72 -4.46 9.01 7.76
CA GLU A 72 -5.10 10.31 7.82
C GLU A 72 -4.10 11.36 8.22
N ASP A 73 -4.01 12.34 7.37
CA ASP A 73 -3.62 13.67 7.70
C ASP A 73 -4.71 14.58 7.13
N ASP A 74 -5.69 14.91 7.92
CA ASP A 74 -6.83 15.72 7.48
C ASP A 74 -6.38 17.03 6.86
N GLU A 75 -5.31 17.64 7.38
CA GLU A 75 -4.72 18.84 6.80
C GLU A 75 -4.20 18.59 5.39
N ARG A 76 -3.40 17.53 5.18
CA ARG A 76 -2.90 17.18 3.86
C ARG A 76 -4.01 16.83 2.88
N VAL A 77 -5.01 16.09 3.33
CA VAL A 77 -6.17 15.73 2.50
C VAL A 77 -6.87 17.00 2.03
N ILE A 78 -7.11 17.93 2.91
CA ILE A 78 -7.75 19.21 2.57
C ILE A 78 -6.86 20.03 1.64
N GLU A 79 -5.58 20.19 1.95
CA GLU A 79 -4.67 21.01 1.16
C GLU A 79 -4.45 20.46 -0.26
N GLU A 80 -4.19 19.16 -0.39
CA GLU A 80 -3.81 18.54 -1.66
C GLU A 80 -5.00 18.17 -2.53
N LEU A 81 -6.14 17.83 -1.93
CA LEU A 81 -7.33 17.33 -2.63
C LEU A 81 -8.52 18.30 -2.59
N TYR A 82 -8.35 19.45 -2.00
CA TYR A 82 -9.42 20.43 -1.80
C TYR A 82 -10.18 20.77 -3.10
N THR A 83 -9.44 21.04 -4.18
CA THR A 83 -10.04 21.40 -5.45
C THR A 83 -10.93 20.27 -6.01
N GLU A 84 -10.50 19.02 -5.83
CA GLU A 84 -11.21 17.84 -6.32
C GLU A 84 -12.43 17.55 -5.46
N ILE A 85 -12.33 17.72 -4.14
CA ILE A 85 -13.44 17.59 -3.20
C ILE A 85 -14.48 18.68 -3.47
N GLN A 86 -14.07 19.93 -3.63
CA GLN A 86 -14.99 21.03 -3.96
C GLN A 86 -15.67 20.87 -5.31
N ALA A 87 -14.97 20.32 -6.29
CA ALA A 87 -15.56 20.05 -7.61
C ALA A 87 -16.49 18.83 -7.62
N SER A 88 -16.74 18.21 -6.46
CA SER A 88 -17.51 16.97 -6.33
C SER A 88 -16.97 15.81 -7.18
N LYS A 89 -15.70 15.84 -7.48
CA LYS A 89 -14.99 14.76 -8.19
C LYS A 89 -14.43 13.70 -7.24
N LEU A 90 -14.36 14.01 -5.97
CA LEU A 90 -13.83 13.17 -4.92
C LEU A 90 -14.66 13.35 -3.65
N GLU A 91 -15.17 12.26 -3.08
CA GLU A 91 -15.82 12.28 -1.79
C GLU A 91 -14.76 12.32 -0.67
N PHE A 92 -15.07 13.03 0.42
CA PHE A 92 -14.12 13.21 1.52
C PHE A 92 -13.72 11.87 2.17
N GLU A 93 -14.67 10.94 2.28
CA GLU A 93 -14.48 9.63 2.89
C GLU A 93 -13.45 8.75 2.16
N ILE A 94 -13.27 8.99 0.87
CA ILE A 94 -12.31 8.25 0.04
C ILE A 94 -11.05 9.05 -0.27
N ALA A 95 -10.92 10.24 0.28
CA ALA A 95 -9.80 11.12 0.02
C ALA A 95 -8.47 10.56 0.58
N ALA A 96 -8.49 9.99 1.79
CA ALA A 96 -7.29 9.41 2.40
C ALA A 96 -6.72 8.22 1.60
N PRO A 97 -7.50 7.23 1.16
CA PRO A 97 -7.02 6.20 0.23
C PRO A 97 -6.48 6.75 -1.09
N THR A 98 -7.10 7.79 -1.64
CA THR A 98 -6.62 8.46 -2.86
C THR A 98 -5.26 9.11 -2.63
N LEU A 99 -5.09 9.81 -1.51
CA LEU A 99 -3.82 10.41 -1.13
C LEU A 99 -2.74 9.35 -0.94
N LEU A 100 -3.05 8.25 -0.27
CA LEU A 100 -2.13 7.12 -0.12
C LEU A 100 -1.68 6.58 -1.48
N GLY A 101 -2.59 6.41 -2.42
CA GLY A 101 -2.27 5.97 -3.78
C GLY A 101 -1.32 6.92 -4.51
N ARG A 102 -1.52 8.23 -4.39
CA ARG A 102 -0.62 9.25 -4.94
C ARG A 102 0.75 9.23 -4.28
N ASP A 103 0.80 9.05 -2.98
CA ASP A 103 2.06 8.96 -2.24
C ASP A 103 2.86 7.69 -2.60
N ILE A 104 2.17 6.58 -2.85
CA ILE A 104 2.79 5.36 -3.40
C ILE A 104 3.38 5.63 -4.79
N GLN A 105 2.64 6.31 -5.66
CA GLN A 105 3.12 6.69 -6.99
C GLN A 105 4.39 7.56 -6.95
N ALA A 106 4.51 8.41 -5.95
CA ALA A 106 5.68 9.28 -5.79
C ALA A 106 6.95 8.52 -5.36
N ILE A 107 6.82 7.34 -4.79
CA ILE A 107 7.95 6.56 -4.23
C ILE A 107 8.50 5.56 -5.25
N PHE A 108 7.62 4.82 -5.92
CA PHE A 108 8.02 3.70 -6.76
C PHE A 108 8.18 4.10 -8.23
N GLN A 109 9.09 3.42 -8.91
CA GLN A 109 9.30 3.58 -10.35
C GLN A 109 8.18 2.91 -11.15
N GLU A 110 8.02 3.31 -12.39
CA GLU A 110 6.96 2.84 -13.29
C GLU A 110 6.81 1.31 -13.31
N ARG A 111 7.90 0.60 -13.44
CA ARG A 111 7.90 -0.88 -13.45
C ARG A 111 7.28 -1.48 -12.18
N THR A 112 7.63 -0.93 -11.02
CA THR A 112 7.10 -1.39 -9.73
C THR A 112 5.63 -0.99 -9.59
N LEU A 113 5.26 0.21 -10.02
CA LEU A 113 3.88 0.70 -10.02
C LEU A 113 2.96 -0.12 -10.92
N GLU A 114 3.44 -0.49 -12.12
CA GLU A 114 2.69 -1.38 -13.01
C GLU A 114 2.38 -2.72 -12.34
N LYS A 115 3.36 -3.29 -11.63
CA LYS A 115 3.15 -4.53 -10.89
C LYS A 115 2.16 -4.38 -9.73
N ILE A 116 2.29 -3.32 -8.95
CA ILE A 116 1.34 -3.01 -7.86
C ILE A 116 -0.07 -2.84 -8.43
N ARG A 117 -0.22 -2.08 -9.50
CA ARG A 117 -1.51 -1.87 -10.17
C ARG A 117 -2.12 -3.17 -10.70
N GLU A 118 -1.32 -4.01 -11.34
CA GLU A 118 -1.76 -5.33 -11.82
C GLU A 118 -2.32 -6.19 -10.68
N ILE A 119 -1.62 -6.22 -9.54
CA ILE A 119 -2.06 -6.98 -8.36
C ILE A 119 -3.39 -6.45 -7.83
N LEU A 120 -3.52 -5.13 -7.69
CA LEU A 120 -4.73 -4.48 -7.20
C LEU A 120 -5.92 -4.69 -8.13
N LEU A 121 -5.72 -4.59 -9.45
CA LEU A 121 -6.78 -4.87 -10.43
C LEU A 121 -7.26 -6.33 -10.35
N ARG A 122 -6.36 -7.28 -10.19
CA ARG A 122 -6.74 -8.68 -9.98
C ARG A 122 -7.53 -8.90 -8.69
N LEU A 123 -7.17 -8.19 -7.62
CA LEU A 123 -7.93 -8.24 -6.37
C LEU A 123 -9.36 -7.76 -6.57
N ILE A 124 -9.56 -6.68 -7.31
CA ILE A 124 -10.90 -6.16 -7.63
C ILE A 124 -11.69 -7.15 -8.49
N GLU A 125 -11.08 -7.66 -9.57
CA GLU A 125 -11.74 -8.63 -10.45
C GLU A 125 -12.12 -9.91 -9.72
N GLN A 126 -11.35 -10.29 -8.72
CA GLN A 126 -11.55 -11.51 -7.94
C GLN A 126 -12.00 -11.23 -6.50
N GLN A 127 -12.68 -10.12 -6.27
CA GLN A 127 -13.12 -9.69 -4.93
C GLN A 127 -13.90 -10.81 -4.20
N ASN A 128 -14.74 -11.55 -4.87
CA ASN A 128 -15.50 -12.65 -4.28
C ASN A 128 -14.61 -13.77 -3.71
N ARG A 129 -13.40 -13.93 -4.26
CA ARG A 129 -12.43 -14.94 -3.80
C ARG A 129 -11.63 -14.46 -2.61
N TYR A 130 -11.19 -13.19 -2.64
CA TYR A 130 -10.30 -12.63 -1.63
C TYR A 130 -11.03 -11.84 -0.54
N PHE A 131 -12.25 -11.42 -0.80
CA PHE A 131 -13.08 -10.65 0.12
C PHE A 131 -13.23 -11.32 1.51
N PRO A 132 -13.43 -12.65 1.63
CA PRO A 132 -13.46 -13.29 2.95
C PRO A 132 -12.17 -13.14 3.76
N GLN A 133 -11.01 -13.11 3.09
CA GLN A 133 -9.73 -12.90 3.78
C GLN A 133 -9.61 -11.48 4.32
N PHE A 134 -10.07 -10.49 3.57
CA PHE A 134 -10.14 -9.11 4.02
C PHE A 134 -11.13 -8.94 5.18
N ILE A 135 -12.33 -9.45 5.05
CA ILE A 135 -13.40 -9.33 6.07
C ILE A 135 -13.00 -9.97 7.38
N SER A 136 -12.32 -11.11 7.36
CA SER A 136 -11.91 -11.79 8.59
C SER A 136 -10.97 -10.96 9.47
N LYS A 137 -10.32 -9.94 8.90
CA LYS A 137 -9.39 -9.05 9.58
C LYS A 137 -10.02 -7.71 10.03
N ILE A 138 -11.32 -7.54 9.78
CA ILE A 138 -12.01 -6.28 10.01
C ILE A 138 -13.26 -6.50 10.81
N SER A 139 -13.40 -5.73 11.90
CA SER A 139 -14.55 -5.81 12.80
C SER A 139 -15.77 -5.03 12.34
N ASP A 140 -15.63 -4.08 11.40
CA ASP A 140 -16.72 -3.25 10.87
C ASP A 140 -16.84 -3.38 9.35
N ARG A 141 -18.05 -3.70 8.89
CA ARG A 141 -18.33 -4.20 7.54
C ARG A 141 -18.68 -3.16 6.49
N ASP A 142 -18.95 -1.92 6.87
CA ASP A 142 -19.81 -1.08 6.03
C ASP A 142 -19.09 -0.24 4.97
N ASP A 143 -17.76 -0.04 5.02
CA ASP A 143 -17.06 0.94 4.14
C ASP A 143 -16.00 0.36 3.21
N TRP A 144 -15.94 -0.96 3.06
CA TRP A 144 -14.80 -1.66 2.44
C TRP A 144 -14.68 -1.57 0.95
N ASP A 145 -15.80 -1.70 0.26
CA ASP A 145 -15.80 -1.77 -1.21
C ASP A 145 -15.32 -0.44 -1.78
N GLU A 146 -15.74 0.68 -1.19
CA GLU A 146 -15.36 2.01 -1.63
C GLU A 146 -13.88 2.32 -1.35
N GLU A 147 -13.38 2.04 -0.14
CA GLU A 147 -11.99 2.29 0.24
C GLU A 147 -11.01 1.50 -0.63
N PHE A 148 -11.35 0.26 -0.97
CA PHE A 148 -10.50 -0.58 -1.79
C PHE A 148 -10.49 -0.17 -3.27
N GLU A 149 -11.62 0.17 -3.84
CA GLU A 149 -11.72 0.67 -5.22
C GLU A 149 -10.96 1.99 -5.39
N GLN A 150 -10.96 2.84 -4.39
CA GLN A 150 -10.25 4.11 -4.43
C GLN A 150 -8.73 3.98 -4.36
N LEU A 151 -8.20 2.98 -3.69
CA LEU A 151 -6.77 2.69 -3.69
C LEU A 151 -6.24 2.40 -5.10
N VAL A 152 -7.10 1.87 -5.96
CA VAL A 152 -6.76 1.42 -7.33
C VAL A 152 -6.91 2.52 -8.37
N SER A 153 -7.84 3.45 -8.13
CA SER A 153 -8.09 4.56 -9.06
C SER A 153 -6.94 5.57 -9.03
#